data_e60b806cfe65e38e70a6c49ad2e426ae
#
_entry.id   e60b806cfe65e38e70a6c49ad2e426ae
#
_cell.length_a   1.000
_cell.length_b   1.000
_cell.length_c   1.000
_cell.angle_alpha   90.00
_cell.angle_beta   90.00
_cell.angle_gamma   90.00
#
_symmetry.space_group_name_H-M   'P 1'
#
loop_
_entity.id
_entity.type
_entity.pdbx_description
1 polymer ?
#
loop_
_entity_poly.entity_id
_entity_poly.type
_entity_poly.pdbx_seq_one_letter_code
_entity_poly.pdbx_strand_id
1 'polypeptide(L)'
;FRYYFGSNGKRATWTKRWAKAGDHYYYFGSTPGRVVEKHGWQKLVSTSGKFLGWLYFDSNGNHYTDKWTSAGYYFKPSGKLASGLTEIDGKKYIFESSTSAEHKGKVYKSTMVRYKKKWYIASSKGSLYKSGWRKYSGNYYYLKDCVVQTNQFMKKNGVNGYLDANGKYT
;
A
#
# COMPACT_ATOMS: atom_id res chain seq x y z
N PHE A 1 -30.14 11.22 9.39
CA PHE A 1 -28.85 11.40 10.09
C PHE A 1 -28.40 10.07 10.70
N ARG A 2 -27.08 9.78 10.63
CA ARG A 2 -26.49 8.56 11.20
C ARG A 2 -25.71 8.92 12.46
N TYR A 3 -25.95 8.21 13.55
CA TYR A 3 -25.24 8.36 14.82
C TYR A 3 -24.49 7.07 15.18
N TYR A 4 -23.36 7.21 15.87
CA TYR A 4 -22.61 6.09 16.39
C TYR A 4 -22.85 5.90 17.88
N PHE A 5 -23.11 4.66 18.28
CA PHE A 5 -23.28 4.23 19.66
C PHE A 5 -22.17 3.25 20.03
N GLY A 6 -21.56 3.41 21.18
CA GLY A 6 -20.59 2.45 21.72
C GLY A 6 -21.26 1.13 22.12
N SER A 7 -20.42 0.14 22.45
CA SER A 7 -20.89 -1.17 22.93
C SER A 7 -21.75 -1.11 24.18
N ASN A 8 -21.66 -0.03 24.96
CA ASN A 8 -22.48 0.24 26.14
C ASN A 8 -23.82 0.93 25.79
N GLY A 9 -24.20 1.02 24.53
CA GLY A 9 -25.43 1.66 24.05
C GLY A 9 -25.44 3.20 24.16
N LYS A 10 -24.38 3.83 24.67
CA LYS A 10 -24.30 5.30 24.77
C LYS A 10 -23.82 5.90 23.45
N ARG A 11 -24.42 7.02 23.07
CA ARG A 11 -24.00 7.81 21.90
C ARG A 11 -22.58 8.31 22.09
N ALA A 12 -21.73 8.16 21.08
CA ALA A 12 -20.37 8.70 21.09
C ALA A 12 -20.38 10.23 21.24
N THR A 13 -19.40 10.76 21.95
CA THR A 13 -19.22 12.20 22.17
C THR A 13 -18.27 12.86 21.18
N TRP A 14 -17.77 12.10 20.22
CA TRP A 14 -16.77 12.56 19.25
C TRP A 14 -17.33 13.66 18.34
N THR A 15 -16.54 14.71 18.15
CA THR A 15 -16.85 15.83 17.26
C THR A 15 -15.64 16.21 16.41
N LYS A 16 -15.88 16.70 15.20
CA LYS A 16 -14.89 17.27 14.25
C LYS A 16 -13.63 16.42 14.08
N ARG A 17 -13.77 15.09 14.06
CA ARG A 17 -12.62 14.15 13.99
C ARG A 17 -12.93 12.87 13.25
N TRP A 18 -11.88 12.21 12.76
CA TRP A 18 -11.92 10.81 12.36
C TRP A 18 -11.87 9.91 13.59
N ALA A 19 -12.65 8.86 13.60
CA ALA A 19 -12.53 7.77 14.56
C ALA A 19 -12.78 6.43 13.88
N LYS A 20 -12.08 5.40 14.37
CA LYS A 20 -12.26 4.02 13.92
C LYS A 20 -13.38 3.37 14.75
N ALA A 21 -14.29 2.69 14.06
CA ALA A 21 -15.34 1.88 14.69
C ALA A 21 -15.42 0.54 13.96
N GLY A 22 -15.11 -0.55 14.63
CA GLY A 22 -14.82 -1.82 13.97
C GLY A 22 -13.60 -1.65 13.03
N ASP A 23 -13.73 -2.09 11.78
CA ASP A 23 -12.68 -1.98 10.76
C ASP A 23 -12.81 -0.72 9.88
N HIS A 24 -13.81 0.12 10.10
CA HIS A 24 -14.09 1.30 9.29
C HIS A 24 -13.73 2.60 9.99
N TYR A 25 -13.37 3.63 9.18
CA TYR A 25 -13.20 4.99 9.64
C TYR A 25 -14.45 5.82 9.34
N TYR A 26 -14.85 6.64 10.30
CA TYR A 26 -15.96 7.57 10.20
C TYR A 26 -15.50 8.98 10.57
N TYR A 27 -16.04 9.97 9.87
CA TYR A 27 -15.83 11.36 10.24
C TYR A 27 -17.01 11.85 11.06
N PHE A 28 -16.74 12.41 12.23
CA PHE A 28 -17.75 12.98 13.12
C PHE A 28 -17.80 14.49 12.93
N GLY A 29 -19.00 15.04 12.72
CA GLY A 29 -19.24 16.46 12.53
C GLY A 29 -19.26 17.25 13.84
N SER A 30 -19.86 18.44 13.82
CA SER A 30 -19.94 19.31 14.99
C SER A 30 -20.90 18.80 16.06
N THR A 31 -21.92 18.03 15.68
CA THR A 31 -22.83 17.39 16.63
C THR A 31 -22.20 16.12 17.19
N PRO A 32 -22.13 15.96 18.52
CA PRO A 32 -21.51 14.78 19.15
C PRO A 32 -22.09 13.47 18.61
N GLY A 33 -21.23 12.54 18.23
CA GLY A 33 -21.59 11.21 17.72
C GLY A 33 -22.27 11.17 16.35
N ARG A 34 -22.49 12.31 15.69
CA ARG A 34 -23.08 12.37 14.36
C ARG A 34 -22.03 12.10 13.30
N VAL A 35 -22.25 11.04 12.53
CA VAL A 35 -21.39 10.68 11.37
C VAL A 35 -21.74 11.63 10.21
N VAL A 36 -20.74 12.22 9.60
CA VAL A 36 -20.83 13.00 8.37
C VAL A 36 -20.37 12.14 7.22
N GLU A 37 -21.21 12.01 6.22
CA GLU A 37 -20.89 11.31 4.98
C GLU A 37 -19.73 11.98 4.25
N LYS A 38 -18.84 11.17 3.69
CA LYS A 38 -17.67 11.59 2.93
C LYS A 38 -17.68 10.93 1.57
N HIS A 39 -17.20 11.64 0.54
CA HIS A 39 -17.05 11.15 -0.83
C HIS A 39 -15.64 11.43 -1.35
N GLY A 40 -15.19 10.63 -2.29
CA GLY A 40 -13.88 10.78 -2.91
C GLY A 40 -12.71 10.56 -1.94
N TRP A 41 -11.58 11.14 -2.30
CA TRP A 41 -10.35 11.04 -1.52
C TRP A 41 -10.43 11.85 -0.23
N GLN A 42 -10.13 11.19 0.88
CA GLN A 42 -10.14 11.79 2.21
C GLN A 42 -8.80 11.59 2.90
N LYS A 43 -8.24 12.68 3.42
CA LYS A 43 -7.05 12.64 4.25
C LYS A 43 -7.42 12.18 5.67
N LEU A 44 -6.85 11.07 6.10
CA LEU A 44 -6.97 10.61 7.47
C LEU A 44 -5.90 11.27 8.32
N VAL A 45 -6.32 11.97 9.35
CA VAL A 45 -5.43 12.61 10.34
C VAL A 45 -5.81 12.20 11.76
N SER A 46 -4.83 12.15 12.66
CA SER A 46 -5.06 11.97 14.09
C SER A 46 -5.68 13.21 14.72
N THR A 47 -6.08 13.12 15.98
CA THR A 47 -6.55 14.27 16.77
C THR A 47 -5.48 15.34 16.96
N SER A 48 -4.20 14.98 16.89
CA SER A 48 -3.06 15.92 16.91
C SER A 48 -2.68 16.47 15.53
N GLY A 49 -3.48 16.18 14.48
CA GLY A 49 -3.21 16.64 13.12
C GLY A 49 -2.17 15.81 12.34
N LYS A 50 -1.61 14.74 12.94
CA LYS A 50 -0.64 13.88 12.25
C LYS A 50 -1.31 13.13 11.11
N PHE A 51 -0.70 13.16 9.92
CA PHE A 51 -1.13 12.38 8.77
C PHE A 51 -1.00 10.86 9.03
N LEU A 52 -2.09 10.12 8.79
CA LEU A 52 -2.19 8.67 9.02
C LEU A 52 -2.41 7.87 7.73
N GLY A 53 -2.73 8.54 6.61
CA GLY A 53 -2.95 7.91 5.32
C GLY A 53 -4.12 8.52 4.55
N TRP A 54 -4.44 7.92 3.42
CA TRP A 54 -5.58 8.29 2.58
C TRP A 54 -6.66 7.21 2.64
N LEU A 55 -7.91 7.66 2.57
CA LEU A 55 -9.13 6.87 2.45
C LEU A 55 -9.84 7.26 1.15
N TYR A 56 -10.70 6.39 0.64
CA TYR A 56 -11.58 6.70 -0.47
C TYR A 56 -13.01 6.23 -0.18
N PHE A 57 -13.96 7.06 -0.51
CA PHE A 57 -15.40 6.79 -0.42
C PHE A 57 -16.01 6.98 -1.81
N ASP A 58 -16.85 6.04 -2.24
CA ASP A 58 -17.55 6.17 -3.52
C ASP A 58 -18.64 7.25 -3.50
N SER A 59 -19.37 7.40 -4.61
CA SER A 59 -20.48 8.38 -4.71
C SER A 59 -21.64 8.12 -3.74
N ASN A 60 -21.74 6.88 -3.24
CA ASN A 60 -22.75 6.50 -2.25
C ASN A 60 -22.24 6.61 -0.80
N GLY A 61 -21.03 7.12 -0.61
CA GLY A 61 -20.39 7.23 0.70
C GLY A 61 -19.85 5.90 1.25
N ASN A 62 -19.72 4.85 0.43
CA ASN A 62 -19.18 3.58 0.86
C ASN A 62 -17.64 3.65 0.91
N HIS A 63 -17.09 3.27 2.05
CA HIS A 63 -15.63 3.22 2.27
C HIS A 63 -15.01 2.05 1.52
N TYR A 64 -13.97 2.30 0.74
CA TYR A 64 -13.20 1.23 0.09
C TYR A 64 -12.31 0.52 1.12
N THR A 65 -12.55 -0.78 1.27
CA THR A 65 -11.77 -1.69 2.13
C THR A 65 -11.49 -2.96 1.36
N ASP A 66 -10.30 -3.54 1.56
CA ASP A 66 -9.84 -4.79 0.94
C ASP A 66 -10.13 -4.83 -0.58
N LYS A 67 -9.77 -3.76 -1.28
CA LYS A 67 -10.22 -3.54 -2.66
C LYS A 67 -9.12 -3.03 -3.57
N TRP A 68 -8.92 -3.71 -4.69
CA TRP A 68 -8.19 -3.20 -5.84
C TRP A 68 -9.07 -2.29 -6.70
N THR A 69 -8.46 -1.24 -7.26
CA THR A 69 -9.10 -0.40 -8.28
C THR A 69 -8.48 -0.66 -9.65
N SER A 70 -9.22 -0.36 -10.72
CA SER A 70 -8.72 -0.41 -12.09
C SER A 70 -7.50 0.50 -12.33
N ALA A 71 -7.41 1.60 -11.59
CA ALA A 71 -6.28 2.53 -11.64
C ALA A 71 -5.01 2.02 -10.94
N GLY A 72 -5.05 0.84 -10.31
CA GLY A 72 -3.89 0.23 -9.66
C GLY A 72 -3.67 0.65 -8.21
N TYR A 73 -4.67 1.19 -7.55
CA TYR A 73 -4.67 1.40 -6.10
C TYR A 73 -5.19 0.16 -5.36
N TYR A 74 -4.69 -0.06 -4.16
CA TYR A 74 -5.26 -1.05 -3.25
C TYR A 74 -5.59 -0.39 -1.90
N PHE A 75 -6.80 -0.61 -1.44
CA PHE A 75 -7.23 -0.21 -0.10
C PHE A 75 -7.17 -1.43 0.82
N LYS A 76 -6.37 -1.33 1.87
CA LYS A 76 -6.20 -2.40 2.86
C LYS A 76 -7.52 -2.73 3.57
N PRO A 77 -7.65 -3.86 4.27
CA PRO A 77 -8.83 -4.15 5.10
C PRO A 77 -9.18 -3.01 6.06
N SER A 78 -8.18 -2.28 6.56
CA SER A 78 -8.39 -1.06 7.36
C SER A 78 -8.96 0.13 6.58
N GLY A 79 -9.13 0.03 5.26
CA GLY A 79 -9.54 1.11 4.37
C GLY A 79 -8.45 2.11 4.01
N LYS A 80 -7.26 2.00 4.58
CA LYS A 80 -6.15 2.87 4.21
C LYS A 80 -5.57 2.49 2.85
N LEU A 81 -5.26 3.49 2.04
CA LEU A 81 -4.51 3.30 0.80
C LEU A 81 -3.17 2.59 1.07
N ALA A 82 -2.84 1.57 0.29
CA ALA A 82 -1.56 0.90 0.36
C ALA A 82 -0.44 1.83 -0.09
N SER A 83 0.72 1.72 0.55
CA SER A 83 1.91 2.51 0.27
C SER A 83 3.15 1.68 0.61
N GLY A 84 4.21 1.77 -0.20
CA GLY A 84 5.42 1.01 -0.02
C GLY A 84 5.22 -0.50 -0.20
N LEU A 85 6.08 -1.29 0.45
CA LEU A 85 6.01 -2.75 0.39
C LEU A 85 4.80 -3.25 1.20
N THR A 86 3.89 -3.94 0.53
CA THR A 86 2.64 -4.47 1.11
C THR A 86 2.43 -5.91 0.66
N GLU A 87 2.03 -6.77 1.57
CA GLU A 87 1.61 -8.14 1.26
C GLU A 87 0.09 -8.22 1.16
N ILE A 88 -0.40 -8.89 0.10
CA ILE A 88 -1.81 -9.07 -0.21
C ILE A 88 -1.96 -10.49 -0.74
N ASP A 89 -2.77 -11.32 -0.11
CA ASP A 89 -3.02 -12.72 -0.48
C ASP A 89 -1.72 -13.51 -0.72
N GLY A 90 -0.75 -13.39 0.20
CA GLY A 90 0.54 -14.08 0.17
C GLY A 90 1.50 -13.60 -0.92
N LYS A 91 1.17 -12.55 -1.67
CA LYS A 91 2.04 -11.93 -2.68
C LYS A 91 2.49 -10.55 -2.22
N LYS A 92 3.73 -10.20 -2.51
CA LYS A 92 4.27 -8.88 -2.18
C LYS A 92 4.15 -7.94 -3.38
N TYR A 93 3.86 -6.69 -3.08
CA TYR A 93 3.71 -5.58 -4.02
C TYR A 93 4.44 -4.36 -3.49
N ILE A 94 4.89 -3.48 -4.38
CA ILE A 94 5.36 -2.16 -3.98
C ILE A 94 4.45 -1.13 -4.61
N PHE A 95 3.98 -0.21 -3.77
CA PHE A 95 3.15 0.92 -4.14
C PHE A 95 3.94 2.21 -4.00
N GLU A 96 3.60 3.20 -4.82
CA GLU A 96 4.11 4.56 -4.64
C GLU A 96 3.83 5.07 -3.23
N SER A 97 4.74 5.86 -2.69
CA SER A 97 4.56 6.45 -1.37
C SER A 97 3.69 7.70 -1.45
N SER A 98 2.58 7.69 -0.70
CA SER A 98 1.71 8.86 -0.53
C SER A 98 2.27 9.80 0.53
N THR A 99 2.04 11.09 0.34
CA THR A 99 2.31 12.14 1.33
C THR A 99 1.00 12.73 1.86
N SER A 100 1.09 13.64 2.83
CA SER A 100 -0.09 14.40 3.29
C SER A 100 -0.60 15.40 2.24
N ALA A 101 0.23 15.77 1.26
CA ALA A 101 -0.15 16.68 0.18
C ALA A 101 -0.80 15.94 -1.00
N GLU A 102 -0.38 14.68 -1.27
CA GLU A 102 -0.77 13.97 -2.48
C GLU A 102 -1.03 12.47 -2.20
N HIS A 103 -2.16 11.97 -2.69
CA HIS A 103 -2.51 10.56 -2.67
C HIS A 103 -1.87 9.82 -3.86
N LYS A 104 -0.58 9.55 -3.79
CA LYS A 104 0.06 8.54 -4.64
C LYS A 104 -0.30 7.16 -4.11
N GLY A 105 0.13 6.11 -4.74
CA GLY A 105 -0.10 4.76 -4.22
C GLY A 105 -0.51 3.78 -5.32
N LYS A 106 -0.17 4.07 -6.56
CA LYS A 106 -0.28 3.09 -7.65
C LYS A 106 0.78 2.01 -7.46
N VAL A 107 0.39 0.78 -7.75
CA VAL A 107 1.30 -0.36 -7.73
C VAL A 107 2.30 -0.25 -8.87
N TYR A 108 3.58 -0.50 -8.59
CA TYR A 108 4.61 -0.64 -9.63
C TYR A 108 4.37 -1.93 -10.43
N LYS A 109 4.43 -1.84 -11.76
CA LYS A 109 4.24 -2.96 -12.70
C LYS A 109 5.35 -2.98 -13.76
N SER A 110 5.75 -4.18 -14.21
CA SER A 110 6.75 -4.37 -15.28
C SER A 110 8.01 -3.54 -15.10
N THR A 111 8.46 -3.35 -13.87
CA THR A 111 9.59 -2.48 -13.58
C THR A 111 10.48 -3.02 -12.47
N MET A 112 11.72 -2.57 -12.46
CA MET A 112 12.63 -2.74 -11.34
C MET A 112 12.54 -1.51 -10.45
N VAL A 113 12.29 -1.71 -9.16
CA VAL A 113 12.04 -0.64 -8.21
C VAL A 113 12.97 -0.76 -7.00
N ARG A 114 13.51 0.37 -6.55
CA ARG A 114 14.30 0.46 -5.33
C ARG A 114 13.43 0.92 -4.16
N TYR A 115 13.36 0.09 -3.12
CA TYR A 115 12.64 0.42 -1.90
C TYR A 115 13.49 0.09 -0.67
N LYS A 116 13.66 1.04 0.24
CA LYS A 116 14.52 0.91 1.45
C LYS A 116 15.89 0.30 1.14
N LYS A 117 16.59 0.87 0.14
CA LYS A 117 17.93 0.46 -0.32
C LYS A 117 18.01 -0.93 -0.97
N LYS A 118 16.92 -1.65 -1.14
CA LYS A 118 16.86 -2.96 -1.81
C LYS A 118 16.19 -2.84 -3.17
N TRP A 119 16.60 -3.66 -4.13
CA TRP A 119 16.01 -3.75 -5.46
C TRP A 119 15.01 -4.89 -5.54
N TYR A 120 13.93 -4.66 -6.27
CA TYR A 120 12.83 -5.59 -6.50
C TYR A 120 12.43 -5.56 -7.97
N ILE A 121 11.88 -6.64 -8.51
CA ILE A 121 11.34 -6.68 -9.87
C ILE A 121 9.86 -7.03 -9.80
N ALA A 122 9.02 -6.12 -10.30
CA ALA A 122 7.57 -6.28 -10.37
C ALA A 122 7.16 -6.89 -11.71
N SER A 123 6.25 -7.85 -11.65
CA SER A 123 5.61 -8.46 -12.83
C SER A 123 4.65 -7.48 -13.53
N SER A 124 4.11 -7.87 -14.68
CA SER A 124 3.06 -7.11 -15.38
C SER A 124 1.78 -6.95 -14.56
N LYS A 125 1.51 -7.87 -13.64
CA LYS A 125 0.38 -7.79 -12.68
C LYS A 125 0.71 -7.01 -11.41
N GLY A 126 1.97 -6.57 -11.24
CA GLY A 126 2.46 -5.80 -10.09
C GLY A 126 2.99 -6.64 -8.93
N SER A 127 2.72 -7.95 -8.89
CA SER A 127 3.33 -8.81 -7.86
C SER A 127 4.85 -8.91 -8.06
N LEU A 128 5.60 -8.89 -6.96
CA LEU A 128 7.05 -9.07 -7.00
C LEU A 128 7.42 -10.52 -7.34
N TYR A 129 8.42 -10.72 -8.18
CA TYR A 129 9.01 -12.05 -8.37
C TYR A 129 9.67 -12.50 -7.07
N LYS A 130 9.39 -13.74 -6.64
CA LYS A 130 9.79 -14.24 -5.32
C LYS A 130 11.26 -14.64 -5.29
N SER A 131 11.69 -15.55 -6.15
CA SER A 131 13.04 -16.11 -6.15
C SER A 131 13.45 -16.61 -7.53
N GLY A 132 14.77 -16.79 -7.72
CA GLY A 132 15.37 -17.35 -8.91
C GLY A 132 15.81 -16.29 -9.93
N TRP A 133 16.31 -16.78 -11.06
CA TRP A 133 16.80 -15.94 -12.15
C TRP A 133 15.66 -15.21 -12.87
N ARG A 134 15.88 -13.93 -13.17
CA ARG A 134 14.96 -13.11 -13.99
C ARG A 134 15.77 -12.28 -14.99
N LYS A 135 15.25 -12.20 -16.21
CA LYS A 135 15.74 -11.25 -17.22
C LYS A 135 14.91 -9.98 -17.15
N TYR A 136 15.59 -8.84 -17.05
CA TYR A 136 14.98 -7.52 -17.07
C TYR A 136 15.87 -6.55 -17.85
N SER A 137 15.31 -5.82 -18.80
CA SER A 137 16.05 -4.88 -19.67
C SER A 137 17.35 -5.48 -20.24
N GLY A 138 17.25 -6.72 -20.79
CA GLY A 138 18.38 -7.42 -21.41
C GLY A 138 19.36 -8.10 -20.45
N ASN A 139 19.36 -7.77 -19.16
CA ASN A 139 20.29 -8.29 -18.15
C ASN A 139 19.64 -9.37 -17.28
N TYR A 140 20.46 -10.23 -16.66
CA TYR A 140 19.99 -11.23 -15.71
C TYR A 140 20.23 -10.77 -14.27
N TYR A 141 19.27 -11.10 -13.41
CA TYR A 141 19.25 -10.81 -11.98
C TYR A 141 18.85 -12.08 -11.21
N TYR A 142 19.40 -12.28 -10.04
CA TYR A 142 18.97 -13.35 -9.14
C TYR A 142 18.21 -12.76 -7.94
N LEU A 143 17.03 -13.31 -7.66
CA LEU A 143 16.19 -12.87 -6.54
C LEU A 143 16.13 -13.95 -5.46
N LYS A 144 16.13 -13.50 -4.20
CA LYS A 144 15.84 -14.31 -3.03
C LYS A 144 14.85 -13.51 -2.15
N ASP A 145 13.73 -14.14 -1.79
CA ASP A 145 12.67 -13.51 -1.00
C ASP A 145 12.20 -12.14 -1.54
N CYS A 146 12.01 -12.08 -2.85
CA CYS A 146 11.68 -10.91 -3.66
C CYS A 146 12.81 -9.88 -3.83
N VAL A 147 13.93 -10.01 -3.13
CA VAL A 147 15.04 -9.05 -3.17
C VAL A 147 16.07 -9.46 -4.21
N VAL A 148 16.45 -8.55 -5.09
CA VAL A 148 17.58 -8.72 -6.01
C VAL A 148 18.87 -8.84 -5.21
N GLN A 149 19.62 -9.90 -5.46
CA GLN A 149 20.90 -10.15 -4.80
C GLN A 149 21.99 -9.34 -5.49
N THR A 150 22.98 -8.89 -4.73
CA THR A 150 24.05 -8.00 -5.20
C THR A 150 25.39 -8.40 -4.60
N ASN A 151 26.50 -7.97 -5.21
CA ASN A 151 27.86 -8.08 -4.71
C ASN A 151 28.25 -9.52 -4.28
N GLN A 152 27.92 -10.50 -5.12
CA GLN A 152 28.26 -11.89 -4.82
C GLN A 152 28.49 -12.74 -6.08
N PHE A 153 29.31 -13.77 -5.94
CA PHE A 153 29.45 -14.77 -6.98
C PHE A 153 28.24 -15.68 -7.08
N MET A 154 27.80 -15.95 -8.29
CA MET A 154 26.67 -16.82 -8.59
C MET A 154 26.93 -17.68 -9.79
N LYS A 155 26.36 -18.89 -9.78
CA LYS A 155 26.39 -19.80 -10.91
C LYS A 155 25.08 -19.80 -11.66
N LYS A 156 25.11 -19.52 -12.96
CA LYS A 156 23.93 -19.55 -13.84
C LYS A 156 24.19 -20.55 -14.98
N ASN A 157 23.35 -21.57 -15.09
CA ASN A 157 23.45 -22.61 -16.10
C ASN A 157 24.88 -23.24 -16.20
N GLY A 158 25.51 -23.48 -15.05
CA GLY A 158 26.85 -24.04 -14.98
C GLY A 158 27.99 -23.01 -15.09
N VAL A 159 27.73 -21.79 -15.51
CA VAL A 159 28.72 -20.72 -15.68
C VAL A 159 28.84 -19.88 -14.42
N ASN A 160 30.08 -19.69 -13.94
CA ASN A 160 30.33 -18.78 -12.82
C ASN A 160 30.31 -17.33 -13.32
N GLY A 161 29.74 -16.45 -12.52
CA GLY A 161 29.69 -15.01 -12.77
C GLY A 161 29.52 -14.25 -11.47
N TYR A 162 29.33 -12.95 -11.58
CA TYR A 162 29.25 -12.05 -10.44
C TYR A 162 27.99 -11.18 -10.54
N LEU A 163 27.31 -10.99 -9.43
CA LEU A 163 26.25 -10.00 -9.30
C LEU A 163 26.86 -8.68 -8.81
N ASP A 164 26.82 -7.65 -9.62
CA ASP A 164 27.36 -6.34 -9.28
C ASP A 164 26.54 -5.63 -8.16
N ALA A 165 26.90 -4.40 -7.82
CA ALA A 165 26.21 -3.58 -6.80
C ALA A 165 24.74 -3.29 -7.13
N ASN A 166 24.33 -3.38 -8.39
CA ASN A 166 22.97 -3.23 -8.87
C ASN A 166 22.27 -4.58 -9.09
N GLY A 167 22.96 -5.69 -8.85
CA GLY A 167 22.48 -7.05 -9.02
C GLY A 167 22.54 -7.58 -10.46
N LYS A 168 23.18 -6.86 -11.38
CA LYS A 168 23.36 -7.31 -12.75
C LYS A 168 24.39 -8.43 -12.78
N TYR A 169 24.05 -9.53 -13.46
CA TYR A 169 24.97 -10.67 -13.68
C TYR A 169 25.94 -10.38 -14.83
N THR A 170 27.23 -10.55 -14.58
CA THR A 170 28.35 -10.36 -15.52
C THR A 170 29.25 -11.58 -15.53
#